data_49eda1abb853971582b27c58f6e2e03e
#
_entry.id   49eda1abb853971582b27c58f6e2e03e
#
_cell.length_a   1.000
_cell.length_b   1.000
_cell.length_c   1.000
_cell.angle_alpha   90.00
_cell.angle_beta   90.00
_cell.angle_gamma   90.00
#
_symmetry.space_group_name_H-M   'P 1'
#
loop_
_entity.id
_entity.type
_entity.pdbx_description
1 polymer ?
#
loop_
_entity_poly.entity_id
_entity_poly.type
_entity_poly.pdbx_seq_one_letter_code
_entity_poly.pdbx_strand_id
1 'polypeptide(L)'
;GDTYRFDFSRLRRYIDTALKCGIENFEICHLFTQWGAEFAPSVYAVENGERRRVFGWDTKAASEEYMSFLRQFLPALVVFLKGMGLEKHVLFHISDEPEEKDLETYQQNKELISDLIGGLPVIDALSDPSFYDRGLVKHPVAATDHIEPFLERKVPGLWAYNCCAQNVDVGNRFMSMPSYRNRILGLQLYKYGISGFLHWGYN
;
A
#
# COMPACT_ATOMS: atom_id res chain seq x y z
N GLY A 1 2.35 23.40 -16.98
CA GLY A 1 2.66 22.64 -15.77
C GLY A 1 4.12 22.23 -15.77
N ASP A 2 4.65 21.90 -14.62
CA ASP A 2 6.03 21.46 -14.48
C ASP A 2 6.27 20.13 -15.21
N THR A 3 7.46 19.96 -15.75
CA THR A 3 7.89 18.71 -16.38
C THR A 3 8.88 18.02 -15.47
N TYR A 4 8.60 16.74 -15.14
CA TYR A 4 9.42 15.94 -14.25
C TYR A 4 10.29 14.96 -15.05
N ARG A 5 11.49 14.72 -14.55
CA ARG A 5 12.39 13.66 -15.03
C ARG A 5 12.60 12.65 -13.92
N PHE A 6 12.44 11.38 -14.23
CA PHE A 6 12.53 10.29 -13.26
C PHE A 6 13.79 9.46 -13.51
N ASP A 7 14.58 9.27 -12.46
CA ASP A 7 15.73 8.37 -12.47
C ASP A 7 15.43 7.17 -11.54
N PHE A 8 15.21 6.02 -12.15
CA PHE A 8 14.95 4.75 -11.46
C PHE A 8 16.21 3.92 -11.17
N SER A 9 17.40 4.45 -11.34
CA SER A 9 18.67 3.72 -11.16
C SER A 9 18.81 3.15 -9.72
N ARG A 10 18.44 3.92 -8.72
CA ARG A 10 18.45 3.47 -7.31
C ARG A 10 17.38 2.41 -7.04
N LEU A 11 16.19 2.59 -7.58
CA LEU A 11 15.11 1.61 -7.47
C LEU A 11 15.49 0.30 -8.15
N ARG A 12 16.08 0.36 -9.36
CA ARG A 12 16.62 -0.82 -10.04
C ARG A 12 17.61 -1.58 -9.17
N ARG A 13 18.59 -0.88 -8.61
CA ARG A 13 19.59 -1.52 -7.74
C ARG A 13 18.98 -2.17 -6.52
N TYR A 14 17.97 -1.53 -5.91
CA TYR A 14 17.23 -2.10 -4.79
C TYR A 14 16.52 -3.39 -5.20
N ILE A 15 15.74 -3.35 -6.28
CA ILE A 15 15.00 -4.49 -6.81
C ILE A 15 15.95 -5.64 -7.19
N ASP A 16 17.02 -5.34 -7.94
CA ASP A 16 18.02 -6.34 -8.33
C ASP A 16 18.66 -7.03 -7.11
N THR A 17 18.90 -6.27 -6.04
CA THR A 17 19.44 -6.81 -4.79
C THR A 17 18.40 -7.69 -4.08
N ALA A 18 17.17 -7.25 -3.99
CA ALA A 18 16.07 -7.98 -3.37
C ALA A 18 15.81 -9.32 -4.09
N LEU A 19 15.76 -9.31 -5.43
CA LEU A 19 15.61 -10.50 -6.26
C LEU A 19 16.74 -11.51 -6.03
N LYS A 20 17.99 -11.04 -5.92
CA LYS A 20 19.14 -11.92 -5.57
C LYS A 20 19.03 -12.54 -4.18
N CYS A 21 18.30 -11.89 -3.27
CA CYS A 21 18.02 -12.40 -1.93
C CYS A 21 16.76 -13.30 -1.86
N GLY A 22 16.09 -13.56 -3.00
CA GLY A 22 14.89 -14.39 -3.08
C GLY A 22 13.59 -13.64 -2.76
N ILE A 23 13.59 -12.30 -2.72
CA ILE A 23 12.38 -11.48 -2.61
C ILE A 23 11.83 -11.29 -4.03
N GLU A 24 10.60 -11.73 -4.26
CA GLU A 24 10.00 -11.74 -5.58
C GLU A 24 8.88 -10.69 -5.75
N ASN A 25 8.25 -10.27 -4.66
CA ASN A 25 7.11 -9.34 -4.70
C ASN A 25 7.46 -8.02 -4.02
N PHE A 26 6.92 -6.93 -4.55
CA PHE A 26 7.25 -5.58 -4.14
C PHE A 26 5.98 -4.77 -3.93
N GLU A 27 5.92 -4.06 -2.83
CA GLU A 27 4.89 -3.06 -2.56
C GLU A 27 5.39 -1.67 -2.97
N ILE A 28 4.55 -0.96 -3.72
CA ILE A 28 4.76 0.45 -4.00
C ILE A 28 4.11 1.25 -2.89
N CYS A 29 4.85 2.17 -2.29
CA CYS A 29 4.37 2.97 -1.17
C CYS A 29 3.06 3.71 -1.51
N HIS A 30 2.30 4.07 -0.48
CA HIS A 30 1.04 4.79 -0.60
C HIS A 30 1.19 6.05 -1.46
N LEU A 31 0.24 6.23 -2.38
CA LEU A 31 0.21 7.39 -3.28
C LEU A 31 -0.41 8.62 -2.61
N PHE A 32 -1.17 8.40 -1.56
CA PHE A 32 -1.80 9.44 -0.75
C PHE A 32 -1.56 9.20 0.74
N THR A 33 -1.84 10.20 1.56
CA THR A 33 -1.65 10.08 3.02
C THR A 33 -2.61 9.06 3.63
N GLN A 34 -2.21 8.51 4.79
CA GLN A 34 -3.06 7.63 5.61
C GLN A 34 -4.33 8.35 6.09
N TRP A 35 -5.33 7.57 6.49
CA TRP A 35 -6.58 8.06 7.09
C TRP A 35 -7.34 9.05 6.21
N GLY A 36 -7.67 8.64 5.00
CA GLY A 36 -8.58 9.35 4.14
C GLY A 36 -8.03 9.86 2.82
N ALA A 37 -6.75 9.64 2.54
CA ALA A 37 -6.13 9.98 1.25
C ALA A 37 -6.28 11.47 0.85
N GLU A 38 -6.38 12.39 1.83
CA GLU A 38 -6.67 13.80 1.57
C GLU A 38 -5.50 14.58 0.98
N PHE A 39 -4.27 14.16 1.25
CA PHE A 39 -3.05 14.90 0.91
C PHE A 39 -2.03 14.02 0.20
N ALA A 40 -1.05 14.67 -0.43
CA ALA A 40 0.11 14.00 -1.00
C ALA A 40 1.09 13.56 0.11
N PRO A 41 1.82 12.44 -0.08
CA PRO A 41 2.96 12.12 0.76
C PRO A 41 4.11 13.10 0.52
N SER A 42 5.13 13.06 1.36
CA SER A 42 6.33 13.89 1.16
C SER A 42 7.12 13.44 -0.07
N VAL A 43 7.10 14.25 -1.11
CA VAL A 43 7.85 14.04 -2.35
C VAL A 43 8.97 15.06 -2.46
N TYR A 44 10.17 14.60 -2.78
CA TYR A 44 11.34 15.43 -2.97
C TYR A 44 11.82 15.36 -4.42
N ALA A 45 12.16 16.50 -4.98
CA ALA A 45 12.79 16.62 -6.28
C ALA A 45 14.11 17.40 -6.20
N VAL A 46 14.92 17.30 -7.24
CA VAL A 46 16.09 18.16 -7.42
C VAL A 46 15.74 19.23 -8.44
N GLU A 47 15.79 20.49 -8.02
CA GLU A 47 15.55 21.64 -8.88
C GLU A 47 16.77 22.56 -8.79
N ASN A 48 17.32 22.94 -9.94
CA ASN A 48 18.55 23.76 -10.04
C ASN A 48 19.74 23.18 -9.23
N GLY A 49 19.82 21.84 -9.10
CA GLY A 49 20.88 21.16 -8.36
C GLY A 49 20.60 21.01 -6.85
N GLU A 50 19.55 21.58 -6.33
CA GLU A 50 19.18 21.50 -4.92
C GLU A 50 18.00 20.54 -4.69
N ARG A 51 18.11 19.68 -3.65
CA ARG A 51 17.01 18.80 -3.23
C ARG A 51 16.05 19.56 -2.34
N ARG A 52 14.77 19.63 -2.76
CA ARG A 52 13.70 20.24 -1.97
C ARG A 52 12.44 19.39 -1.96
N ARG A 53 11.60 19.56 -0.94
CA ARG A 53 10.27 18.99 -0.91
C ARG A 53 9.38 19.76 -1.89
N VAL A 54 8.76 19.04 -2.81
CA VAL A 54 7.83 19.61 -3.81
C VAL A 54 6.37 19.37 -3.46
N PHE A 55 6.06 18.25 -2.76
CA PHE A 55 4.72 17.93 -2.25
C PHE A 55 4.82 17.43 -0.82
N GLY A 56 3.71 17.46 -0.11
CA GLY A 56 3.59 16.99 1.27
C GLY A 56 2.17 17.10 1.80
N TRP A 57 2.00 16.98 3.10
CA TRP A 57 0.70 17.02 3.77
C TRP A 57 -0.01 18.39 3.71
N ASP A 58 0.62 19.37 3.16
CA ASP A 58 0.09 20.69 2.80
C ASP A 58 -0.41 20.76 1.34
N THR A 59 -0.22 19.71 0.56
CA THR A 59 -0.66 19.58 -0.83
C THR A 59 -1.88 18.69 -0.90
N LYS A 60 -3.02 19.22 -1.35
CA LYS A 60 -4.24 18.42 -1.54
C LYS A 60 -4.03 17.30 -2.57
N ALA A 61 -4.51 16.10 -2.26
CA ALA A 61 -4.39 14.92 -3.14
C ALA A 61 -4.94 15.17 -4.55
N ALA A 62 -6.10 15.83 -4.63
CA ALA A 62 -6.77 16.16 -5.89
C ALA A 62 -6.31 17.50 -6.51
N SER A 63 -5.24 18.12 -5.99
CA SER A 63 -4.71 19.33 -6.61
C SER A 63 -4.14 19.06 -8.00
N GLU A 64 -4.29 20.01 -8.92
CA GLU A 64 -3.80 19.83 -10.28
C GLU A 64 -2.27 19.66 -10.33
N GLU A 65 -1.55 20.30 -9.41
CA GLU A 65 -0.09 20.15 -9.33
C GLU A 65 0.31 18.71 -9.00
N TYR A 66 -0.30 18.11 -7.98
CA TYR A 66 0.02 16.73 -7.59
C TYR A 66 -0.49 15.73 -8.63
N MET A 67 -1.65 15.95 -9.19
CA MET A 67 -2.18 15.09 -10.27
C MET A 67 -1.36 15.20 -11.55
N SER A 68 -0.84 16.39 -11.90
CA SER A 68 0.10 16.56 -13.01
C SER A 68 1.40 15.78 -12.80
N PHE A 69 1.90 15.74 -11.56
CA PHE A 69 3.03 14.89 -11.19
C PHE A 69 2.69 13.39 -11.33
N LEU A 70 1.57 12.92 -10.78
CA LEU A 70 1.18 11.51 -10.84
C LEU A 70 0.95 11.03 -12.28
N ARG A 71 0.35 11.86 -13.15
CA ARG A 71 0.18 11.56 -14.59
C ARG A 71 1.51 11.36 -15.33
N GLN A 72 2.59 11.93 -14.84
CA GLN A 72 3.93 11.73 -15.39
C GLN A 72 4.67 10.59 -14.70
N PHE A 73 4.59 10.52 -13.37
CA PHE A 73 5.32 9.55 -12.56
C PHE A 73 4.82 8.12 -12.73
N LEU A 74 3.49 7.90 -12.58
CA LEU A 74 2.94 6.55 -12.56
C LEU A 74 3.13 5.80 -13.88
N PRO A 75 2.84 6.39 -15.06
CA PRO A 75 3.13 5.71 -16.32
C PRO A 75 4.61 5.40 -16.51
N ALA A 76 5.50 6.32 -16.12
CA ALA A 76 6.94 6.10 -16.19
C ALA A 76 7.40 4.94 -15.27
N LEU A 77 6.86 4.90 -14.04
CA LEU A 77 7.11 3.80 -13.10
C LEU A 77 6.60 2.46 -13.63
N VAL A 78 5.37 2.42 -14.15
CA VAL A 78 4.77 1.20 -14.72
C VAL A 78 5.58 0.67 -15.90
N VAL A 79 6.02 1.54 -16.81
CA VAL A 79 6.91 1.16 -17.92
C VAL A 79 8.23 0.58 -17.39
N PHE A 80 8.82 1.21 -16.39
CA PHE A 80 10.03 0.73 -15.75
C PHE A 80 9.84 -0.66 -15.12
N LEU A 81 8.78 -0.86 -14.34
CA LEU A 81 8.47 -2.14 -13.66
C LEU A 81 8.18 -3.27 -14.67
N LYS A 82 7.42 -2.98 -15.73
CA LYS A 82 7.19 -3.92 -16.85
C LYS A 82 8.49 -4.27 -17.56
N GLY A 83 9.37 -3.29 -17.78
CA GLY A 83 10.69 -3.51 -18.36
C GLY A 83 11.61 -4.40 -17.51
N MET A 84 11.30 -4.55 -16.23
CA MET A 84 11.95 -5.50 -15.32
C MET A 84 11.21 -6.85 -15.21
N GLY A 85 10.07 -7.04 -15.89
CA GLY A 85 9.24 -8.26 -15.81
C GLY A 85 8.46 -8.39 -14.50
N LEU A 86 8.18 -7.29 -13.82
CA LEU A 86 7.59 -7.28 -12.48
C LEU A 86 6.07 -7.00 -12.44
N GLU A 87 5.37 -6.95 -13.57
CA GLU A 87 3.94 -6.64 -13.62
C GLU A 87 3.05 -7.57 -12.81
N LYS A 88 3.50 -8.79 -12.53
CA LYS A 88 2.79 -9.78 -11.69
C LYS A 88 3.30 -9.82 -10.25
N HIS A 89 4.29 -9.00 -9.94
CA HIS A 89 5.05 -9.02 -8.70
C HIS A 89 5.03 -7.68 -7.97
N VAL A 90 4.20 -6.74 -8.41
CA VAL A 90 4.06 -5.44 -7.78
C VAL A 90 2.62 -5.20 -7.33
N LEU A 91 2.50 -4.58 -6.17
CA LEU A 91 1.24 -4.22 -5.51
C LEU A 91 1.27 -2.72 -5.22
N PHE A 92 0.19 -2.03 -5.56
CA PHE A 92 0.05 -0.60 -5.28
C PHE A 92 -0.82 -0.38 -4.04
N HIS A 93 -0.61 0.74 -3.38
CA HIS A 93 -1.43 1.24 -2.27
C HIS A 93 -2.03 2.60 -2.61
N ILE A 94 -3.28 2.80 -2.23
CA ILE A 94 -3.95 4.11 -2.31
C ILE A 94 -3.68 4.88 -1.03
N SER A 95 -4.18 4.35 0.10
CA SER A 95 -4.10 4.98 1.41
C SER A 95 -4.02 3.91 2.49
N ASP A 96 -3.40 4.24 3.60
CA ASP A 96 -3.26 3.37 4.76
C ASP A 96 -4.45 3.53 5.71
N GLU A 97 -5.03 2.40 6.13
CA GLU A 97 -6.10 2.30 7.14
C GLU A 97 -7.25 3.33 6.95
N PRO A 98 -7.89 3.41 5.76
CA PRO A 98 -9.04 4.29 5.60
C PRO A 98 -10.24 3.78 6.39
N GLU A 99 -11.04 4.70 6.92
CA GLU A 99 -12.28 4.44 7.65
C GLU A 99 -13.51 4.70 6.77
N GLU A 100 -14.71 4.29 7.22
CA GLU A 100 -15.97 4.49 6.47
C GLU A 100 -16.20 5.94 6.05
N LYS A 101 -15.83 6.91 6.90
CA LYS A 101 -15.92 8.34 6.58
C LYS A 101 -15.08 8.77 5.37
N ASP A 102 -14.08 7.97 5.02
CA ASP A 102 -13.09 8.27 3.98
C ASP A 102 -13.46 7.63 2.62
N LEU A 103 -14.57 6.89 2.55
CA LEU A 103 -14.98 6.13 1.37
C LEU A 103 -15.06 6.97 0.10
N GLU A 104 -15.63 8.16 0.17
CA GLU A 104 -15.79 9.04 -0.99
C GLU A 104 -14.44 9.56 -1.49
N THR A 105 -13.59 10.05 -0.58
CA THR A 105 -12.25 10.56 -0.93
C THR A 105 -11.37 9.45 -1.47
N TYR A 106 -11.42 8.27 -0.85
CA TYR A 106 -10.70 7.09 -1.33
C TYR A 106 -11.13 6.69 -2.73
N GLN A 107 -12.44 6.62 -2.99
CA GLN A 107 -12.99 6.29 -4.29
C GLN A 107 -12.53 7.28 -5.37
N GLN A 108 -12.66 8.57 -5.10
CA GLN A 108 -12.22 9.63 -6.03
C GLN A 108 -10.74 9.49 -6.38
N ASN A 109 -9.88 9.33 -5.37
CA ASN A 109 -8.44 9.20 -5.60
C ASN A 109 -8.08 7.89 -6.33
N LYS A 110 -8.75 6.79 -6.03
CA LYS A 110 -8.59 5.54 -6.77
C LYS A 110 -8.95 5.69 -8.24
N GLU A 111 -10.08 6.34 -8.55
CA GLU A 111 -10.51 6.60 -9.93
C GLU A 111 -9.48 7.44 -10.68
N LEU A 112 -8.94 8.50 -10.05
CA LEU A 112 -7.92 9.37 -10.64
C LEU A 112 -6.65 8.64 -11.08
N ILE A 113 -6.26 7.57 -10.41
CA ILE A 113 -5.01 6.86 -10.69
C ILE A 113 -5.19 5.51 -11.38
N SER A 114 -6.41 4.96 -11.46
CA SER A 114 -6.67 3.61 -11.97
C SER A 114 -6.10 3.38 -13.37
N ASP A 115 -6.31 4.34 -14.28
CA ASP A 115 -5.77 4.26 -15.64
C ASP A 115 -4.26 4.44 -15.67
N LEU A 116 -3.71 5.25 -14.76
CA LEU A 116 -2.28 5.57 -14.71
C LEU A 116 -1.42 4.37 -14.27
N ILE A 117 -1.95 3.50 -13.40
CA ILE A 117 -1.27 2.26 -12.98
C ILE A 117 -1.51 1.08 -13.92
N GLY A 118 -2.30 1.27 -15.00
CA GLY A 118 -2.48 0.28 -16.05
C GLY A 118 -3.09 -1.04 -15.59
N GLY A 119 -4.00 -1.00 -14.60
CA GLY A 119 -4.70 -2.17 -14.07
C GLY A 119 -3.85 -3.04 -13.15
N LEU A 120 -2.70 -2.59 -12.71
CA LEU A 120 -1.90 -3.31 -11.69
C LEU A 120 -2.67 -3.39 -10.36
N PRO A 121 -2.48 -4.48 -9.58
CA PRO A 121 -3.28 -4.73 -8.39
C PRO A 121 -3.03 -3.69 -7.29
N VAL A 122 -4.12 -3.34 -6.61
CA VAL A 122 -4.12 -2.48 -5.43
C VAL A 122 -4.50 -3.32 -4.22
N ILE A 123 -3.72 -3.19 -3.16
CA ILE A 123 -4.00 -3.72 -1.83
C ILE A 123 -3.99 -2.57 -0.84
N ASP A 124 -4.83 -2.62 0.19
CA ASP A 124 -4.74 -1.67 1.28
C ASP A 124 -5.12 -2.32 2.61
N ALA A 125 -4.52 -1.84 3.69
CA ALA A 125 -4.79 -2.26 5.05
C ALA A 125 -6.18 -1.74 5.48
N LEU A 126 -7.05 -2.63 5.92
CA LEU A 126 -8.46 -2.32 6.22
C LEU A 126 -8.91 -2.92 7.54
N SER A 127 -9.64 -2.14 8.32
CA SER A 127 -10.47 -2.64 9.44
C SER A 127 -11.95 -2.71 9.07
N ASP A 128 -12.37 -2.00 8.03
CA ASP A 128 -13.77 -1.89 7.59
C ASP A 128 -13.99 -2.66 6.27
N PRO A 129 -14.91 -3.65 6.25
CA PRO A 129 -15.19 -4.43 5.04
C PRO A 129 -15.96 -3.65 3.96
N SER A 130 -16.50 -2.46 4.24
CA SER A 130 -17.28 -1.67 3.28
C SER A 130 -16.49 -1.32 2.01
N PHE A 131 -15.19 -1.13 2.11
CA PHE A 131 -14.30 -0.92 0.95
C PHE A 131 -14.27 -2.13 0.01
N TYR A 132 -14.29 -3.34 0.58
CA TYR A 132 -14.40 -4.57 -0.20
C TYR A 132 -15.81 -4.74 -0.78
N ASP A 133 -16.85 -4.54 0.02
CA ASP A 133 -18.24 -4.69 -0.38
C ASP A 133 -18.62 -3.75 -1.53
N ARG A 134 -18.05 -2.55 -1.56
CA ARG A 134 -18.20 -1.58 -2.66
C ARG A 134 -17.26 -1.82 -3.85
N GLY A 135 -16.41 -2.85 -3.79
CA GLY A 135 -15.44 -3.15 -4.85
C GLY A 135 -14.30 -2.14 -4.99
N LEU A 136 -14.10 -1.29 -3.97
CA LEU A 136 -13.02 -0.31 -3.96
C LEU A 136 -11.66 -0.98 -3.73
N VAL A 137 -11.59 -1.97 -2.86
CA VAL A 137 -10.39 -2.78 -2.62
C VAL A 137 -10.72 -4.22 -2.92
N LYS A 138 -10.17 -4.78 -4.00
CA LYS A 138 -10.42 -6.17 -4.40
C LYS A 138 -9.58 -7.17 -3.61
N HIS A 139 -8.44 -6.75 -3.13
CA HIS A 139 -7.49 -7.55 -2.36
C HIS A 139 -7.24 -6.89 -1.01
N PRO A 140 -8.20 -6.99 -0.06
CA PRO A 140 -8.07 -6.37 1.24
C PRO A 140 -7.00 -7.07 2.07
N VAL A 141 -6.29 -6.29 2.87
CA VAL A 141 -5.41 -6.77 3.94
C VAL A 141 -6.10 -6.46 5.25
N ALA A 142 -6.77 -7.44 5.85
CA ALA A 142 -7.61 -7.21 7.02
C ALA A 142 -6.79 -7.10 8.30
N ALA A 143 -7.11 -6.11 9.16
CA ALA A 143 -6.58 -6.06 10.52
C ALA A 143 -6.97 -7.32 11.30
N THR A 144 -6.03 -7.95 12.01
CA THR A 144 -6.27 -9.23 12.68
C THR A 144 -7.36 -9.19 13.75
N ASP A 145 -7.60 -8.04 14.37
CA ASP A 145 -8.69 -7.79 15.32
C ASP A 145 -10.02 -7.44 14.66
N HIS A 146 -10.05 -7.24 13.34
CA HIS A 146 -11.24 -6.95 12.52
C HIS A 146 -11.41 -7.94 11.37
N ILE A 147 -10.78 -9.12 11.44
CA ILE A 147 -10.73 -10.05 10.31
C ILE A 147 -12.03 -10.84 10.10
N GLU A 148 -12.83 -11.05 11.15
CA GLU A 148 -14.03 -11.90 11.10
C GLU A 148 -15.01 -11.54 9.98
N PRO A 149 -15.37 -10.25 9.77
CA PRO A 149 -16.26 -9.87 8.68
C PRO A 149 -15.75 -10.23 7.29
N PHE A 150 -14.43 -10.26 7.09
CA PHE A 150 -13.81 -10.64 5.82
C PHE A 150 -13.81 -12.17 5.63
N LEU A 151 -13.62 -12.94 6.72
CA LEU A 151 -13.74 -14.40 6.71
C LEU A 151 -15.17 -14.85 6.41
N GLU A 152 -16.18 -14.21 6.99
CA GLU A 152 -17.59 -14.47 6.71
C GLU A 152 -17.95 -14.25 5.24
N ARG A 153 -17.37 -13.23 4.62
CA ARG A 153 -17.51 -12.94 3.17
C ARG A 153 -16.72 -13.89 2.29
N LYS A 154 -15.89 -14.77 2.88
CA LYS A 154 -15.04 -15.73 2.15
C LYS A 154 -14.18 -15.03 1.08
N VAL A 155 -13.57 -13.89 1.46
CA VAL A 155 -12.73 -13.10 0.54
C VAL A 155 -11.64 -13.98 -0.06
N PRO A 156 -11.57 -14.12 -1.39
CA PRO A 156 -10.57 -14.97 -2.01
C PRO A 156 -9.16 -14.39 -1.82
N GLY A 157 -8.21 -15.23 -1.40
CA GLY A 157 -6.83 -14.79 -1.24
C GLY A 157 -6.64 -13.71 -0.17
N LEU A 158 -7.47 -13.71 0.87
CA LEU A 158 -7.43 -12.74 1.96
C LEU A 158 -6.02 -12.65 2.56
N TRP A 159 -5.54 -11.42 2.76
CA TRP A 159 -4.36 -11.13 3.56
C TRP A 159 -4.77 -10.58 4.92
N ALA A 160 -3.84 -10.62 5.85
CA ALA A 160 -4.02 -10.02 7.17
C ALA A 160 -2.82 -9.15 7.55
N TYR A 161 -3.03 -8.22 8.47
CA TYR A 161 -1.94 -7.44 9.07
C TYR A 161 -2.15 -7.25 10.55
N ASN A 162 -1.08 -6.90 11.25
CA ASN A 162 -1.14 -6.24 12.54
C ASN A 162 -0.12 -5.09 12.63
N CYS A 163 -0.49 -4.10 13.41
CA CYS A 163 0.36 -2.97 13.76
C CYS A 163 0.31 -2.74 15.28
N CYS A 164 0.55 -1.53 15.74
CA CYS A 164 0.51 -1.23 17.19
C CYS A 164 -0.91 -1.24 17.79
N ALA A 165 -1.96 -1.14 16.98
CA ALA A 165 -3.35 -1.17 17.47
C ALA A 165 -3.77 -2.57 17.94
N GLN A 166 -3.29 -3.64 17.31
CA GLN A 166 -3.60 -5.03 17.65
C GLN A 166 -2.79 -5.50 18.85
N ASN A 167 -3.14 -5.02 20.06
CA ASN A 167 -2.31 -5.23 21.25
C ASN A 167 -2.97 -6.01 22.40
N VAL A 168 -4.24 -6.39 22.31
CA VAL A 168 -4.98 -7.05 23.40
C VAL A 168 -5.38 -8.49 23.05
N ASP A 169 -6.36 -8.67 22.17
CA ASP A 169 -7.03 -9.95 21.98
C ASP A 169 -6.46 -10.83 20.86
N VAL A 170 -5.50 -10.33 20.11
CA VAL A 170 -4.89 -11.02 18.97
C VAL A 170 -3.40 -11.24 19.15
N GLY A 171 -2.84 -12.17 18.38
CA GLY A 171 -1.39 -12.37 18.32
C GLY A 171 -0.70 -11.16 17.67
N ASN A 172 0.42 -10.73 18.27
CA ASN A 172 1.27 -9.70 17.69
C ASN A 172 2.72 -9.93 18.15
N ARG A 173 3.65 -9.12 17.64
CA ARG A 173 5.09 -9.28 17.86
C ARG A 173 5.70 -8.26 18.83
N PHE A 174 4.93 -7.77 19.78
CA PHE A 174 5.46 -6.90 20.82
C PHE A 174 6.34 -7.67 21.81
N MET A 175 7.46 -7.08 22.20
CA MET A 175 8.36 -7.64 23.22
C MET A 175 7.68 -7.83 24.57
N SER A 176 6.67 -7.02 24.89
CA SER A 176 5.86 -7.11 26.12
C SER A 176 4.85 -8.25 26.10
N MET A 177 4.58 -8.83 24.93
CA MET A 177 3.64 -9.93 24.81
C MET A 177 4.29 -11.28 25.13
N PRO A 178 3.54 -12.23 25.72
CA PRO A 178 4.02 -13.59 25.88
C PRO A 178 4.43 -14.21 24.55
N SER A 179 5.55 -14.91 24.52
CA SER A 179 6.12 -15.46 23.27
C SER A 179 5.18 -16.44 22.52
N TYR A 180 4.23 -17.07 23.19
CA TYR A 180 3.24 -17.94 22.54
C TYR A 180 2.30 -17.17 21.60
N ARG A 181 2.01 -15.89 21.87
CA ARG A 181 1.19 -15.05 20.96
C ARG A 181 1.89 -14.81 19.62
N ASN A 182 3.20 -14.69 19.66
CA ASN A 182 4.00 -14.57 18.45
C ASN A 182 4.03 -15.90 17.67
N ARG A 183 4.19 -17.02 18.36
CA ARG A 183 4.26 -18.36 17.75
C ARG A 183 2.95 -18.80 17.12
N ILE A 184 1.81 -18.43 17.71
CA ILE A 184 0.48 -18.88 17.24
C ILE A 184 0.10 -18.26 15.89
N LEU A 185 0.68 -17.13 15.52
CA LEU A 185 0.31 -16.39 14.30
C LEU A 185 0.34 -17.27 13.05
N GLY A 186 1.43 -18.02 12.83
CA GLY A 186 1.54 -18.91 11.67
C GLY A 186 0.45 -19.98 11.61
N LEU A 187 0.07 -20.54 12.78
CA LEU A 187 -1.02 -21.52 12.87
C LEU A 187 -2.39 -20.88 12.59
N GLN A 188 -2.59 -19.63 13.03
CA GLN A 188 -3.81 -18.87 12.76
C GLN A 188 -3.94 -18.56 11.27
N LEU A 189 -2.87 -18.08 10.63
CA LEU A 189 -2.86 -17.82 9.19
C LEU A 189 -3.21 -19.08 8.40
N TYR A 190 -2.61 -20.22 8.74
CA TYR A 190 -2.91 -21.52 8.13
C TYR A 190 -4.35 -21.96 8.36
N LYS A 191 -4.82 -21.91 9.62
CA LYS A 191 -6.19 -22.34 10.00
C LYS A 191 -7.28 -21.58 9.25
N TYR A 192 -7.09 -20.29 9.06
CA TYR A 192 -8.07 -19.40 8.41
C TYR A 192 -7.82 -19.23 6.90
N GLY A 193 -6.85 -19.94 6.32
CA GLY A 193 -6.55 -19.86 4.89
C GLY A 193 -6.07 -18.49 4.42
N ILE A 194 -5.36 -17.76 5.29
CA ILE A 194 -4.82 -16.44 4.97
C ILE A 194 -3.63 -16.60 4.03
N SER A 195 -3.68 -15.94 2.87
CA SER A 195 -2.73 -16.09 1.79
C SER A 195 -1.50 -15.19 1.89
N GLY A 196 -1.57 -14.12 2.67
CA GLY A 196 -0.48 -13.18 2.87
C GLY A 196 -0.56 -12.48 4.22
N PHE A 197 0.57 -11.96 4.66
CA PHE A 197 0.66 -11.22 5.90
C PHE A 197 1.50 -9.96 5.70
N LEU A 198 0.88 -8.81 5.93
CA LEU A 198 1.53 -7.50 5.87
C LEU A 198 2.00 -7.08 7.26
N HIS A 199 3.15 -6.46 7.32
CA HIS A 199 3.65 -5.86 8.54
C HIS A 199 4.34 -4.53 8.25
N TRP A 200 4.09 -3.54 9.07
CA TRP A 200 4.55 -2.17 8.86
C TRP A 200 6.07 -1.95 8.98
N GLY A 201 6.80 -2.93 9.50
CA GLY A 201 8.24 -2.86 9.61
C GLY A 201 8.88 -4.24 9.74
N TYR A 202 10.13 -4.35 9.33
CA TYR A 202 10.89 -5.59 9.43
C TYR A 202 11.41 -5.84 10.85
N ASN A 203 11.76 -4.81 11.56
CA ASN A 203 12.39 -4.83 12.91
C ASN A 203 11.55 -4.09 13.94
#